data_c9fd208d8eee341bb34464248df793e6
#
_entry.id   c9fd208d8eee341bb34464248df793e6
#
_cell.length_a   1.000
_cell.length_b   1.000
_cell.length_c   1.000
_cell.angle_alpha   90.00
_cell.angle_beta   90.00
_cell.angle_gamma   90.00
#
_symmetry.space_group_name_H-M   'P 1'
#
loop_
_entity.id
_entity.type
_entity.pdbx_description
1 polymer ?
#
loop_
_entity_poly.entity_id
_entity_poly.type
_entity_poly.pdbx_seq_one_letter_code
_entity_poly.pdbx_strand_id
1 'polypeptide(L)'
;LRLDFLFLPDLEDSIRRVADRVEQGGHNVPLDDLRRRFKVSVQNLFHIYRPVVDRWSLYDNGQHTPLLLAYGDPTTITVVAQNSFENVVREFNLKL
;
A
#
# COMPACT_ATOMS: atom_id res chain seq x y z
N LEU A 1 15.08 -0.59 -13.40
CA LEU A 1 13.64 -0.71 -13.21
C LEU A 1 13.22 0.07 -11.97
N ARG A 2 12.25 0.95 -12.11
CA ARG A 2 11.72 1.76 -11.01
C ARG A 2 10.31 1.30 -10.68
N LEU A 3 10.00 1.18 -9.39
CA LEU A 3 8.67 0.81 -8.90
C LEU A 3 8.10 1.94 -8.05
N ASP A 4 6.98 2.52 -8.46
CA ASP A 4 6.22 3.47 -7.66
C ASP A 4 4.97 2.77 -7.13
N PHE A 5 4.83 2.70 -5.81
CA PHE A 5 3.70 2.07 -5.15
C PHE A 5 2.79 3.13 -4.54
N LEU A 6 1.52 3.10 -4.93
CA LEU A 6 0.49 4.01 -4.42
C LEU A 6 -0.34 3.30 -3.35
N PHE A 7 -0.20 3.76 -2.13
CA PHE A 7 -0.84 3.20 -0.96
C PHE A 7 -2.12 3.97 -0.64
N LEU A 8 -3.21 3.26 -0.36
CA LEU A 8 -4.47 3.85 0.09
C LEU A 8 -4.52 3.74 1.61
N PRO A 9 -4.42 4.85 2.36
CA PRO A 9 -4.39 4.81 3.82
C PRO A 9 -5.73 4.45 4.43
N ASP A 10 -6.82 4.67 3.69
CA ASP A 10 -8.17 4.36 4.15
C ASP A 10 -8.70 3.13 3.44
N LEU A 11 -8.11 1.98 3.77
CA LEU A 11 -8.53 0.69 3.23
C LEU A 11 -10.00 0.38 3.57
N GLU A 12 -10.46 0.76 4.77
CA GLU A 12 -11.84 0.52 5.18
C GLU A 12 -12.84 1.31 4.32
N ASP A 13 -12.49 2.54 3.92
CA ASP A 13 -13.32 3.32 3.00
C ASP A 13 -13.38 2.66 1.63
N SER A 14 -12.26 2.18 1.11
CA SER A 14 -12.20 1.48 -0.16
C SER A 14 -13.05 0.21 -0.14
N ILE A 15 -12.97 -0.55 0.94
CA ILE A 15 -13.77 -1.75 1.16
C ILE A 15 -15.25 -1.40 1.21
N ARG A 16 -15.60 -0.35 1.92
CA ARG A 16 -16.98 0.12 2.04
C ARG A 16 -17.58 0.51 0.68
N ARG A 17 -16.80 1.20 -0.15
CA ARG A 17 -17.21 1.56 -1.51
C ARG A 17 -17.48 0.34 -2.38
N VAL A 18 -16.64 -0.69 -2.26
CA VAL A 18 -16.85 -1.97 -2.98
C VAL A 18 -18.12 -2.65 -2.46
N ALA A 19 -18.35 -2.67 -1.16
CA ALA A 19 -19.57 -3.25 -0.57
C ALA A 19 -20.82 -2.54 -1.08
N ASP A 20 -20.81 -1.20 -1.16
CA ASP A 20 -21.93 -0.43 -1.70
C ASP A 20 -22.20 -0.79 -3.17
N ARG A 21 -21.17 -1.00 -3.97
CA ARG A 21 -21.33 -1.42 -5.36
C ARG A 21 -21.94 -2.81 -5.46
N VAL A 22 -21.57 -3.72 -4.58
CA VAL A 22 -22.15 -5.08 -4.53
C VAL A 22 -23.63 -5.01 -4.22
N GLU A 23 -24.05 -4.18 -3.26
CA GLU A 23 -25.46 -3.96 -2.94
C GLU A 23 -26.24 -3.40 -4.13
N GLN A 24 -25.58 -2.64 -5.00
CA GLN A 24 -26.19 -2.08 -6.21
C GLN A 24 -26.18 -3.02 -7.41
N GLY A 25 -25.84 -4.30 -7.21
CA GLY A 25 -25.84 -5.31 -8.25
C GLY A 25 -24.48 -5.58 -8.89
N GLY A 26 -23.39 -5.16 -8.24
CA GLY A 26 -22.03 -5.48 -8.68
C GLY A 26 -21.62 -6.91 -8.32
N HIS A 27 -20.38 -7.26 -8.68
CA HIS A 27 -19.82 -8.56 -8.34
C HIS A 27 -19.62 -8.71 -6.84
N ASN A 28 -19.95 -9.88 -6.31
CA ASN A 28 -19.74 -10.20 -4.91
C ASN A 28 -18.26 -10.57 -4.69
N VAL A 29 -17.45 -9.60 -4.26
CA VAL A 29 -16.06 -9.82 -3.86
C VAL A 29 -16.01 -9.87 -2.33
N PRO A 30 -15.53 -10.97 -1.73
CA PRO A 30 -15.41 -11.06 -0.27
C PRO A 30 -14.50 -9.96 0.27
N LEU A 31 -14.98 -9.22 1.28
CA LEU A 31 -14.23 -8.11 1.87
C LEU A 31 -12.93 -8.57 2.51
N ASP A 32 -12.93 -9.75 3.12
CA ASP A 32 -11.72 -10.32 3.72
C ASP A 32 -10.65 -10.61 2.67
N ASP A 33 -11.05 -11.02 1.46
CA ASP A 33 -10.13 -11.22 0.35
C ASP A 33 -9.50 -9.91 -0.11
N LEU A 34 -10.27 -8.82 -0.15
CA LEU A 34 -9.75 -7.51 -0.52
C LEU A 34 -8.71 -7.02 0.49
N ARG A 35 -8.99 -7.17 1.79
CA ARG A 35 -8.04 -6.82 2.85
C ARG A 35 -6.77 -7.63 2.73
N ARG A 36 -6.90 -8.93 2.53
CA ARG A 36 -5.75 -9.84 2.40
C ARG A 36 -4.90 -9.48 1.19
N ARG A 37 -5.52 -9.27 0.02
CA ARG A 37 -4.81 -8.92 -1.22
C ARG A 37 -4.05 -7.61 -1.08
N PHE A 38 -4.67 -6.61 -0.46
CA PHE A 38 -4.03 -5.32 -0.24
C PHE A 38 -2.83 -5.46 0.68
N LYS A 39 -2.98 -6.16 1.80
CA LYS A 39 -1.91 -6.43 2.75
C LYS A 39 -0.75 -7.18 2.09
N VAL A 40 -1.06 -8.21 1.30
CA VAL A 40 -0.05 -8.98 0.57
C VAL A 40 0.68 -8.11 -0.45
N SER A 41 -0.02 -7.22 -1.14
CA SER A 41 0.59 -6.29 -2.12
C SER A 41 1.64 -5.39 -1.45
N VAL A 42 1.32 -4.82 -0.29
CA VAL A 42 2.26 -3.97 0.45
C VAL A 42 3.44 -4.79 0.95
N GLN A 43 3.20 -5.98 1.50
CA GLN A 43 4.27 -6.87 1.96
C GLN A 43 5.17 -7.29 0.79
N ASN A 44 4.60 -7.58 -0.38
CA ASN A 44 5.36 -7.97 -1.56
C ASN A 44 6.26 -6.84 -2.07
N LEU A 45 5.83 -5.60 -1.96
CA LEU A 45 6.68 -4.45 -2.31
C LEU A 45 8.01 -4.53 -1.57
N PHE A 46 7.96 -4.76 -0.25
CA PHE A 46 9.16 -4.74 0.58
C PHE A 46 9.94 -6.06 0.55
N HIS A 47 9.27 -7.19 0.43
CA HIS A 47 9.91 -8.49 0.57
C HIS A 47 10.34 -9.11 -0.75
N ILE A 48 9.60 -8.83 -1.84
CA ILE A 48 9.84 -9.45 -3.14
C ILE A 48 10.38 -8.45 -4.15
N TYR A 49 9.71 -7.30 -4.32
CA TYR A 49 10.04 -6.36 -5.39
C TYR A 49 11.20 -5.45 -5.05
N ARG A 50 11.30 -4.98 -3.81
CA ARG A 50 12.37 -4.08 -3.39
C ARG A 50 13.77 -4.64 -3.69
N PRO A 51 14.08 -5.92 -3.42
CA PRO A 51 15.41 -6.46 -3.70
C PRO A 51 15.79 -6.53 -5.17
N VAL A 52 14.81 -6.50 -6.09
CA VAL A 52 15.06 -6.72 -7.53
C VAL A 52 14.89 -5.46 -8.38
N VAL A 53 14.33 -4.39 -7.82
CA VAL A 53 14.19 -3.12 -8.55
C VAL A 53 15.37 -2.20 -8.24
N ASP A 54 15.75 -1.33 -9.19
CA ASP A 54 16.84 -0.38 -8.97
C ASP A 54 16.44 0.70 -7.98
N ARG A 55 15.20 1.17 -8.06
CA ARG A 55 14.64 2.20 -7.16
C ARG A 55 13.16 1.93 -6.92
N TRP A 56 12.69 2.31 -5.74
CA TRP A 56 11.30 2.22 -5.38
C TRP A 56 10.86 3.47 -4.61
N SER A 57 9.58 3.78 -4.69
CA SER A 57 8.95 4.87 -3.94
C SER A 57 7.59 4.43 -3.44
N LEU A 58 7.25 4.82 -2.22
CA LEU A 58 5.96 4.53 -1.59
C LEU A 58 5.23 5.85 -1.36
N TYR A 59 4.03 5.98 -1.92
CA TYR A 59 3.18 7.16 -1.80
C TYR A 59 1.88 6.83 -1.10
N ASP A 60 1.42 7.77 -0.28
CA ASP A 60 0.06 7.78 0.25
C ASP A 60 -0.85 8.47 -0.79
N ASN A 61 -1.79 7.74 -1.34
CA ASN A 61 -2.70 8.21 -2.39
C ASN A 61 -4.11 8.52 -1.85
N GLY A 62 -4.25 8.78 -0.57
CA GLY A 62 -5.54 9.10 0.06
C GLY A 62 -5.98 10.56 -0.10
N GLN A 63 -5.14 11.42 -0.68
CA GLN A 63 -5.42 12.83 -0.88
C GLN A 63 -5.35 13.19 -2.36
N HIS A 64 -5.66 14.44 -2.72
CA HIS A 64 -5.59 14.92 -4.10
C HIS A 64 -4.20 14.75 -4.72
N THR A 65 -3.17 15.04 -3.94
CA THR A 65 -1.79 14.90 -4.37
C THR A 65 -1.15 13.74 -3.59
N PRO A 66 -0.54 12.77 -4.26
CA PRO A 66 0.17 11.70 -3.57
C PRO A 66 1.27 12.26 -2.66
N LEU A 67 1.30 11.77 -1.42
CA LEU A 67 2.31 12.16 -0.43
C LEU A 67 3.40 11.09 -0.41
N LEU A 68 4.64 11.48 -0.71
CA LEU A 68 5.77 10.57 -0.63
C LEU A 68 6.05 10.21 0.83
N LEU A 69 5.97 8.92 1.15
CA LEU A 69 6.23 8.40 2.50
C LEU A 69 7.67 7.97 2.68
N ALA A 70 8.22 7.25 1.71
CA ALA A 70 9.57 6.73 1.74
C ALA A 70 10.02 6.36 0.33
N TYR A 71 11.32 6.25 0.13
CA TYR A 71 11.91 5.80 -1.11
C TYR A 71 13.27 5.14 -0.84
N GLY A 72 13.80 4.47 -1.84
CA GLY A 72 15.11 3.87 -1.69
C GLY A 72 15.52 3.00 -2.85
N ASP A 73 16.49 2.15 -2.58
CA ASP A 73 17.01 1.13 -3.48
C ASP A 73 16.96 -0.24 -2.80
N PRO A 74 17.53 -1.32 -3.37
CA PRO A 74 17.44 -2.64 -2.76
C PRO A 74 18.02 -2.74 -1.34
N THR A 75 18.92 -1.85 -0.96
CA THR A 75 19.63 -1.92 0.32
C THR A 75 19.36 -0.78 1.27
N THR A 76 18.77 0.33 0.80
CA THR A 76 18.55 1.53 1.62
C THR A 76 17.10 1.97 1.61
N ILE A 77 16.69 2.64 2.69
CA ILE A 77 15.38 3.26 2.85
C ILE A 77 15.58 4.67 3.37
N THR A 78 15.00 5.65 2.65
CA THR A 78 14.94 7.03 3.13
C THR A 78 13.48 7.34 3.48
N VAL A 79 13.21 7.63 4.74
CA VAL A 79 11.87 7.94 5.22
C VAL A 79 11.64 9.44 5.13
N VAL A 80 10.58 9.84 4.43
CA VAL A 80 10.21 11.26 4.23
C VAL A 80 9.13 11.67 5.22
N ALA A 81 8.05 10.88 5.33
CA ALA A 81 6.96 11.13 6.25
C ALA A 81 7.00 10.09 7.37
N GLN A 82 7.75 10.39 8.44
CA GLN A 82 8.09 9.44 9.50
C GLN A 82 6.87 8.78 10.14
N ASN A 83 5.93 9.58 10.63
CA ASN A 83 4.76 9.05 11.34
C ASN A 83 3.88 8.20 10.43
N SER A 84 3.63 8.68 9.21
CA SER A 84 2.81 7.94 8.24
C SER A 84 3.47 6.65 7.82
N PHE A 85 4.77 6.66 7.62
CA PHE A 85 5.52 5.46 7.27
C PHE A 85 5.52 4.43 8.41
N GLU A 86 5.71 4.87 9.64
CA GLU A 86 5.66 3.99 10.82
C GLU A 86 4.29 3.34 10.98
N ASN A 87 3.22 4.08 10.69
CA ASN A 87 1.86 3.52 10.71
C ASN A 87 1.70 2.41 9.68
N VAL A 88 2.24 2.58 8.48
CA VAL A 88 2.20 1.56 7.43
C VAL A 88 2.99 0.31 7.87
N VAL A 89 4.20 0.50 8.40
CA VAL A 89 5.03 -0.61 8.87
C VAL A 89 4.28 -1.42 9.94
N ARG A 90 3.64 -0.74 10.87
CA ARG A 90 2.90 -1.38 11.96
C ARG A 90 1.64 -2.08 11.46
N GLU A 91 0.85 -1.40 10.64
CA GLU A 91 -0.43 -1.91 10.12
C GLU A 91 -0.24 -3.16 9.28
N PHE A 92 0.78 -3.17 8.42
CA PHE A 92 1.04 -4.29 7.51
C PHE A 92 2.11 -5.25 8.00
N ASN A 93 2.60 -5.05 9.23
CA ASN A 93 3.61 -5.93 9.85
C ASN A 93 4.83 -6.13 8.94
N LEU A 94 5.38 -5.03 8.45
CA LEU A 94 6.53 -5.07 7.55
C LEU A 94 7.81 -5.33 8.34
N LYS A 95 8.63 -6.25 7.82
CA LYS A 95 9.95 -6.55 8.36
C LYS A 95 10.99 -5.91 7.44
N LEU A 96 11.50 -4.78 7.87
CA LEU A 96 12.45 -4.01 7.08
C LEU A 96 13.89 -4.23 7.52
#